data_45d8d556ab57c690697f5482c1a910b0
#
_entry.id   45d8d556ab57c690697f5482c1a910b0
#
_cell.length_a   1.000
_cell.length_b   1.000
_cell.length_c   1.000
_cell.angle_alpha   90.00
_cell.angle_beta   90.00
_cell.angle_gamma   90.00
#
_symmetry.space_group_name_H-M   'P 1'
#
loop_
_entity.id
_entity.type
_entity.pdbx_description
1 polymer ?
#
loop_
_entity_poly.entity_id
_entity_poly.type
_entity_poly.pdbx_seq_one_letter_code
_entity_poly.pdbx_strand_id
1 'polypeptide(L)'
;MPELVDYVEGFVVLNEQSLRSSSVAFPAQVDFSPDFASGAGSNKVHYYCIEFAVHEFQQQDSAADHVVDLVSGQLSYLRPHAYSVQVAYLDFLNRVRMEEESLRSRGLWDVPHPWLNLFVPRHGVARFKDLLMDTITQGDFEFEGPVLVYPLLANRWDGNTSAVVPAAPDGVMYVFSVLRSTDPARCGRACVEGILEQHRRLADEACRRLGAKQYLARQPSPAHWRDHFGASWDRFVARKARFDPSHVLGPGQGIFPWTDSATASSV
;
A
#
# COMPACT_ATOMS: atom_id res chain seq x y z
N MET A 1 18.70 -13.41 0.39
CA MET A 1 18.72 -12.27 -0.55
C MET A 1 18.24 -10.92 0.02
N PRO A 2 17.65 -10.81 1.20
CA PRO A 2 17.25 -9.51 1.75
C PRO A 2 18.43 -8.59 2.14
N GLU A 3 19.66 -9.08 2.01
CA GLU A 3 20.88 -8.31 2.28
C GLU A 3 21.55 -7.78 0.99
N LEU A 4 21.01 -8.14 -0.18
CA LEU A 4 21.57 -7.74 -1.46
C LEU A 4 20.92 -6.49 -2.06
N VAL A 5 19.70 -6.20 -1.69
CA VAL A 5 18.94 -5.07 -2.21
C VAL A 5 18.48 -4.18 -1.05
N ASP A 6 18.49 -2.88 -1.26
CA ASP A 6 18.12 -1.89 -0.25
C ASP A 6 16.64 -1.55 -0.28
N TYR A 7 15.99 -1.78 -1.41
CA TYR A 7 14.59 -1.50 -1.63
C TYR A 7 13.95 -2.52 -2.56
N VAL A 8 12.72 -2.95 -2.26
CA VAL A 8 11.89 -3.79 -3.12
C VAL A 8 10.45 -3.32 -3.04
N GLU A 9 9.84 -3.09 -4.18
CA GLU A 9 8.41 -2.85 -4.31
C GLU A 9 7.85 -3.60 -5.52
N GLY A 10 6.62 -4.09 -5.39
CA GLY A 10 5.86 -4.62 -6.50
C GLY A 10 4.59 -3.80 -6.70
N PHE A 11 4.12 -3.72 -7.92
CA PHE A 11 2.84 -3.11 -8.23
C PHE A 11 2.12 -3.85 -9.37
N VAL A 12 0.80 -3.69 -9.40
CA VAL A 12 -0.04 -4.29 -10.44
C VAL A 12 -0.60 -3.19 -11.31
N VAL A 13 -0.39 -3.32 -12.62
CA VAL A 13 -0.96 -2.45 -13.65
C VAL A 13 -2.11 -3.18 -14.31
N LEU A 14 -3.32 -2.68 -14.14
CA LEU A 14 -4.57 -3.33 -14.55
C LEU A 14 -5.06 -2.88 -15.93
N ASN A 15 -4.75 -1.65 -16.29
CA ASN A 15 -5.19 -0.98 -17.53
C ASN A 15 -4.35 0.28 -17.74
N GLU A 16 -4.58 0.98 -18.85
CA GLU A 16 -3.89 2.24 -19.14
C GLU A 16 -4.11 3.31 -18.05
N GLN A 17 -5.28 3.36 -17.45
CA GLN A 17 -5.58 4.34 -16.40
C GLN A 17 -4.79 4.04 -15.13
N SER A 18 -4.70 2.78 -14.72
CA SER A 18 -3.86 2.39 -13.59
C SER A 18 -2.37 2.62 -13.87
N LEU A 19 -1.93 2.46 -15.13
CA LEU A 19 -0.56 2.79 -15.54
C LEU A 19 -0.28 4.29 -15.39
N ARG A 20 -1.20 5.14 -15.85
CA ARG A 20 -1.07 6.60 -15.72
C ARG A 20 -1.08 7.10 -14.28
N SER A 21 -1.64 6.31 -13.38
CA SER A 21 -1.76 6.60 -11.95
C SER A 21 -0.76 5.80 -11.11
N SER A 22 0.06 4.94 -11.74
CA SER A 22 1.05 4.14 -11.03
C SER A 22 2.35 4.91 -10.88
N SER A 23 3.01 4.69 -9.77
CA SER A 23 4.34 5.18 -9.47
C SER A 23 5.39 4.36 -10.20
N VAL A 24 5.43 4.41 -11.53
CA VAL A 24 6.64 3.98 -12.20
C VAL A 24 7.74 4.96 -11.82
N ALA A 25 8.72 4.52 -11.07
CA ALA A 25 9.82 5.37 -10.70
C ALA A 25 10.52 5.87 -11.97
N PHE A 26 10.70 7.19 -12.07
CA PHE A 26 11.38 7.84 -13.19
C PHE A 26 10.74 7.55 -14.57
N PRO A 27 9.46 7.83 -14.79
CA PRO A 27 8.74 7.49 -16.02
C PRO A 27 9.34 8.10 -17.27
N ALA A 28 10.04 9.23 -17.16
CA ALA A 28 10.76 9.86 -18.27
C ALA A 28 11.98 9.04 -18.78
N GLN A 29 12.45 8.09 -17.98
CA GLN A 29 13.61 7.23 -18.28
C GLN A 29 13.21 5.79 -18.58
N VAL A 30 11.95 5.46 -18.34
CA VAL A 30 11.40 4.11 -18.51
C VAL A 30 10.24 4.20 -19.50
N ASP A 31 10.50 3.82 -20.75
CA ASP A 31 9.45 3.70 -21.78
C ASP A 31 8.68 2.39 -21.58
N PHE A 32 7.78 2.38 -20.59
CA PHE A 32 6.92 1.24 -20.31
C PHE A 32 5.60 1.40 -21.07
N SER A 33 5.49 0.71 -22.20
CA SER A 33 4.32 0.72 -23.08
C SER A 33 3.70 -0.68 -23.15
N PRO A 34 2.99 -1.13 -22.10
CA PRO A 34 2.37 -2.46 -22.10
C PRO A 34 1.17 -2.51 -23.06
N ASP A 35 1.05 -3.65 -23.74
CA ASP A 35 -0.12 -3.93 -24.60
C ASP A 35 -1.25 -4.57 -23.79
N PHE A 36 -2.27 -3.81 -23.46
CA PHE A 36 -3.48 -4.30 -22.78
C PHE A 36 -4.51 -4.92 -23.75
N ALA A 37 -4.34 -4.74 -25.06
CA ALA A 37 -5.30 -5.14 -26.08
C ALA A 37 -5.06 -6.57 -26.59
N SER A 38 -3.88 -7.17 -26.38
CA SER A 38 -3.51 -8.47 -26.94
C SER A 38 -4.17 -9.68 -26.26
N GLY A 39 -4.98 -9.47 -25.23
CA GLY A 39 -5.75 -10.52 -24.58
C GLY A 39 -6.87 -11.04 -25.49
N ALA A 40 -6.78 -12.30 -25.95
CA ALA A 40 -7.87 -12.94 -26.68
C ALA A 40 -9.06 -13.25 -25.77
N GLY A 41 -10.22 -12.65 -26.03
CA GLY A 41 -11.47 -12.89 -25.31
C GLY A 41 -11.69 -12.00 -24.08
N SER A 42 -12.46 -12.48 -23.11
CA SER A 42 -12.84 -11.75 -21.89
C SER A 42 -11.70 -11.63 -20.86
N ASN A 43 -10.51 -12.19 -21.11
CA ASN A 43 -9.38 -12.12 -20.18
C ASN A 43 -8.62 -10.80 -20.38
N LYS A 44 -8.83 -9.88 -19.45
CA LYS A 44 -8.02 -8.66 -19.35
C LYS A 44 -6.57 -9.04 -18.98
N VAL A 45 -5.60 -8.50 -19.73
CA VAL A 45 -4.18 -8.66 -19.42
C VAL A 45 -3.82 -7.71 -18.28
N HIS A 46 -3.16 -8.22 -17.25
CA HIS A 46 -2.63 -7.46 -16.15
C HIS A 46 -1.13 -7.66 -16.05
N TYR A 47 -0.39 -6.60 -15.74
CA TYR A 47 1.05 -6.67 -15.57
C TYR A 47 1.40 -6.60 -14.09
N TYR A 48 2.18 -7.56 -13.63
CA TYR A 48 2.80 -7.57 -12.32
C TYR A 48 4.23 -7.06 -12.47
N CYS A 49 4.50 -5.92 -11.89
CA CYS A 49 5.80 -5.28 -11.96
C CYS A 49 6.54 -5.47 -10.65
N ILE A 50 7.85 -5.61 -10.70
CA ILE A 50 8.73 -5.59 -9.54
C ILE A 50 9.81 -4.54 -9.78
N GLU A 51 10.04 -3.74 -8.77
CA GLU A 51 11.10 -2.75 -8.72
C GLU A 51 12.00 -3.08 -7.55
N PHE A 52 13.31 -2.98 -7.73
CA PHE A 52 14.27 -3.03 -6.64
C PHE A 52 15.37 -2.01 -6.87
N ALA A 53 15.99 -1.55 -5.79
CA ALA A 53 17.12 -0.64 -5.86
C ALA A 53 18.31 -1.17 -5.05
N VAL A 54 19.50 -0.86 -5.55
CA VAL A 54 20.77 -1.10 -4.89
C VAL A 54 21.46 0.23 -4.69
N HIS A 55 21.88 0.52 -3.47
CA HIS A 55 22.54 1.76 -3.14
C HIS A 55 24.03 1.65 -3.39
N GLU A 56 24.55 2.51 -4.25
CA GLU A 56 25.97 2.62 -4.55
C GLU A 56 26.59 3.76 -3.73
N PHE A 57 27.60 3.45 -2.92
CA PHE A 57 28.26 4.45 -2.07
C PHE A 57 29.39 5.20 -2.77
N GLN A 58 29.95 4.62 -3.86
CA GLN A 58 31.05 5.21 -4.64
C GLN A 58 30.80 4.96 -6.14
N GLN A 59 30.84 6.04 -6.92
CA GLN A 59 30.55 6.05 -8.37
C GLN A 59 31.43 5.13 -9.27
N GLN A 60 32.35 4.39 -8.71
CA GLN A 60 33.27 3.49 -9.45
C GLN A 60 33.18 2.03 -9.02
N ASP A 61 32.17 1.69 -8.23
CA ASP A 61 32.06 0.34 -7.69
C ASP A 61 31.13 -0.49 -8.59
N SER A 62 31.68 -1.38 -9.42
CA SER A 62 30.91 -2.35 -10.21
C SER A 62 30.11 -3.36 -9.34
N ALA A 63 30.13 -3.19 -8.02
CA ALA A 63 29.45 -4.05 -7.07
C ALA A 63 27.92 -3.94 -7.21
N ALA A 64 27.37 -2.74 -7.44
CA ALA A 64 25.94 -2.55 -7.64
C ALA A 64 25.44 -3.25 -8.91
N ASP A 65 26.15 -3.10 -10.02
CA ASP A 65 25.82 -3.77 -11.29
C ASP A 65 25.85 -5.30 -11.14
N HIS A 66 26.86 -5.81 -10.43
CA HIS A 66 26.93 -7.25 -10.15
C HIS A 66 25.75 -7.75 -9.32
N VAL A 67 25.30 -6.99 -8.32
CA VAL A 67 24.11 -7.33 -7.52
C VAL A 67 22.86 -7.29 -8.39
N VAL A 68 22.71 -6.27 -9.24
CA VAL A 68 21.57 -6.17 -10.18
C VAL A 68 21.52 -7.37 -11.11
N ASP A 69 22.66 -7.78 -11.71
CA ASP A 69 22.75 -8.95 -12.58
C ASP A 69 22.41 -10.24 -11.82
N LEU A 70 22.96 -10.41 -10.62
CA LEU A 70 22.71 -11.58 -9.78
C LEU A 70 21.21 -11.72 -9.42
N VAL A 71 20.57 -10.63 -9.01
CA VAL A 71 19.16 -10.62 -8.64
C VAL A 71 18.29 -10.83 -9.88
N SER A 72 18.53 -10.07 -10.94
CA SER A 72 17.77 -10.17 -12.20
C SER A 72 17.88 -11.56 -12.82
N GLY A 73 19.05 -12.20 -12.73
CA GLY A 73 19.27 -13.55 -13.23
C GLY A 73 18.43 -14.62 -12.53
N GLN A 74 17.93 -14.37 -11.34
CA GLN A 74 17.07 -15.29 -10.56
C GLN A 74 15.57 -15.00 -10.72
N LEU A 75 15.22 -13.88 -11.36
CA LEU A 75 13.82 -13.52 -11.59
C LEU A 75 13.33 -14.05 -12.93
N SER A 76 12.06 -14.44 -12.95
CA SER A 76 11.33 -14.77 -14.18
C SER A 76 10.46 -13.58 -14.59
N TYR A 77 10.81 -12.91 -15.70
CA TYR A 77 10.13 -11.70 -16.15
C TYR A 77 10.13 -11.58 -17.68
N LEU A 78 9.31 -10.68 -18.21
CA LEU A 78 9.28 -10.33 -19.63
C LEU A 78 10.50 -9.47 -19.97
N ARG A 79 11.54 -10.09 -20.53
CA ARG A 79 12.83 -9.43 -20.79
C ARG A 79 12.75 -8.10 -21.58
N PRO A 80 11.86 -7.94 -22.59
CA PRO A 80 11.70 -6.65 -23.28
C PRO A 80 11.19 -5.51 -22.38
N HIS A 81 10.68 -5.83 -21.20
CA HIS A 81 10.18 -4.88 -20.21
C HIS A 81 11.07 -4.79 -18.96
N ALA A 82 12.36 -5.05 -19.12
CA ALA A 82 13.36 -4.80 -18.09
C ALA A 82 14.01 -3.44 -18.30
N TYR A 83 13.98 -2.60 -17.27
CA TYR A 83 14.52 -1.26 -17.29
C TYR A 83 15.47 -1.07 -16.13
N SER A 84 16.58 -0.38 -16.34
CA SER A 84 17.52 0.00 -15.31
C SER A 84 17.87 1.47 -15.46
N VAL A 85 17.83 2.20 -14.36
CA VAL A 85 18.17 3.62 -14.30
C VAL A 85 19.09 3.86 -13.13
N GLN A 86 20.05 4.78 -13.29
CA GLN A 86 20.90 5.25 -12.21
C GLN A 86 20.49 6.68 -11.86
N VAL A 87 20.20 6.91 -10.59
CA VAL A 87 19.69 8.19 -10.11
C VAL A 87 20.38 8.60 -8.82
N ALA A 88 20.44 9.90 -8.53
CA ALA A 88 20.92 10.35 -7.24
C ALA A 88 20.02 9.89 -6.10
N TYR A 89 20.61 9.55 -4.95
CA TYR A 89 19.86 9.06 -3.79
C TYR A 89 18.74 10.01 -3.34
N LEU A 90 18.99 11.31 -3.39
CA LEU A 90 17.98 12.31 -3.06
C LEU A 90 16.79 12.29 -4.05
N ASP A 91 17.07 12.10 -5.33
CA ASP A 91 16.02 12.01 -6.36
C ASP A 91 15.19 10.74 -6.17
N PHE A 92 15.85 9.62 -5.82
CA PHE A 92 15.15 8.38 -5.46
C PHE A 92 14.22 8.59 -4.25
N LEU A 93 14.68 9.24 -3.19
CA LEU A 93 13.84 9.56 -2.02
C LEU A 93 12.68 10.49 -2.36
N ASN A 94 12.87 11.39 -3.31
CA ASN A 94 11.90 12.40 -3.71
C ASN A 94 11.03 11.99 -4.92
N ARG A 95 11.11 10.73 -5.37
CA ARG A 95 10.45 10.26 -6.61
C ARG A 95 8.92 10.46 -6.62
N VAL A 96 8.28 10.35 -5.46
CA VAL A 96 6.83 10.54 -5.32
C VAL A 96 6.39 11.98 -5.60
N ARG A 97 7.31 12.96 -5.50
CA ARG A 97 7.02 14.35 -5.84
C ARG A 97 6.66 14.52 -7.32
N MET A 98 7.32 13.79 -8.20
CA MET A 98 7.00 13.85 -9.65
C MET A 98 5.59 13.34 -9.92
N GLU A 99 5.17 12.31 -9.21
CA GLU A 99 3.80 11.80 -9.27
C GLU A 99 2.80 12.83 -8.73
N GLU A 100 3.08 13.44 -7.57
CA GLU A 100 2.25 14.51 -7.02
C GLU A 100 2.08 15.66 -8.01
N GLU A 101 3.17 16.16 -8.59
CA GLU A 101 3.14 17.26 -9.57
C GLU A 101 2.29 16.87 -10.80
N SER A 102 2.41 15.64 -11.28
CA SER A 102 1.60 15.10 -12.37
C SER A 102 0.12 15.00 -12.01
N LEU A 103 -0.22 14.49 -10.82
CA LEU A 103 -1.61 14.39 -10.35
C LEU A 103 -2.22 15.79 -10.11
N ARG A 104 -1.47 16.73 -9.55
CA ARG A 104 -1.91 18.12 -9.36
C ARG A 104 -2.21 18.80 -10.71
N SER A 105 -1.35 18.62 -11.70
CA SER A 105 -1.56 19.22 -13.03
C SER A 105 -2.82 18.70 -13.73
N ARG A 106 -3.30 17.51 -13.35
CA ARG A 106 -4.52 16.89 -13.87
C ARG A 106 -5.74 17.07 -12.96
N GLY A 107 -5.59 17.78 -11.83
CA GLY A 107 -6.66 17.97 -10.86
C GLY A 107 -7.06 16.70 -10.08
N LEU A 108 -6.17 15.70 -10.02
CA LEU A 108 -6.40 14.40 -9.39
C LEU A 108 -5.69 14.23 -8.04
N TRP A 109 -5.04 15.28 -7.54
CA TRP A 109 -4.40 15.24 -6.22
C TRP A 109 -5.35 15.55 -5.07
N ASP A 110 -6.17 16.57 -5.22
CA ASP A 110 -7.09 17.05 -4.19
C ASP A 110 -8.50 16.41 -4.33
N VAL A 111 -8.56 15.15 -4.73
CA VAL A 111 -9.78 14.35 -4.88
C VAL A 111 -9.90 13.33 -3.75
N PRO A 112 -11.07 12.70 -3.54
CA PRO A 112 -11.16 11.59 -2.58
C PRO A 112 -10.27 10.42 -2.95
N HIS A 113 -9.52 9.93 -1.96
CA HIS A 113 -8.63 8.77 -2.09
C HIS A 113 -9.11 7.62 -1.19
N PRO A 114 -10.03 6.79 -1.65
CA PRO A 114 -10.48 5.62 -0.90
C PRO A 114 -9.41 4.54 -0.92
N TRP A 115 -8.44 4.63 -0.03
CA TRP A 115 -7.33 3.68 0.08
C TRP A 115 -7.65 2.53 1.03
N LEU A 116 -7.11 1.35 0.70
CA LEU A 116 -7.08 0.18 1.57
C LEU A 116 -5.64 -0.32 1.69
N ASN A 117 -5.15 -0.46 2.93
CA ASN A 117 -3.84 -1.02 3.20
C ASN A 117 -3.98 -2.20 4.15
N LEU A 118 -3.32 -3.31 3.82
CA LEU A 118 -3.34 -4.53 4.61
C LEU A 118 -1.93 -5.10 4.79
N PHE A 119 -1.63 -5.58 5.99
CA PHE A 119 -0.56 -6.54 6.20
C PHE A 119 -1.13 -7.95 6.01
N VAL A 120 -0.57 -8.70 5.07
CA VAL A 120 -0.99 -10.06 4.75
C VAL A 120 0.16 -11.02 5.06
N PRO A 121 -0.06 -12.08 5.87
CA PRO A 121 0.96 -13.09 6.11
C PRO A 121 1.35 -13.77 4.80
N ARG A 122 2.60 -14.18 4.65
CA ARG A 122 3.13 -14.81 3.43
C ARG A 122 2.25 -15.96 2.91
N HIS A 123 1.79 -16.84 3.79
CA HIS A 123 0.95 -17.96 3.40
C HIS A 123 -0.42 -17.56 2.80
N GLY A 124 -0.89 -16.34 3.09
CA GLY A 124 -2.16 -15.80 2.60
C GLY A 124 -2.06 -15.02 1.28
N VAL A 125 -0.84 -14.70 0.82
CA VAL A 125 -0.62 -13.76 -0.29
C VAL A 125 -1.30 -14.18 -1.59
N ALA A 126 -1.12 -15.42 -2.02
CA ALA A 126 -1.71 -15.91 -3.27
C ALA A 126 -3.24 -15.84 -3.23
N ARG A 127 -3.83 -16.29 -2.13
CA ARG A 127 -5.28 -16.27 -1.96
C ARG A 127 -5.83 -14.84 -1.83
N PHE A 128 -5.09 -13.97 -1.15
CA PHE A 128 -5.49 -12.56 -1.07
C PHE A 128 -5.41 -11.87 -2.43
N LYS A 129 -4.35 -12.15 -3.20
CA LYS A 129 -4.23 -11.64 -4.57
C LYS A 129 -5.45 -12.05 -5.42
N ASP A 130 -5.87 -13.32 -5.38
CA ASP A 130 -7.03 -13.78 -6.13
C ASP A 130 -8.31 -13.06 -5.67
N LEU A 131 -8.56 -12.97 -4.37
CA LEU A 131 -9.69 -12.25 -3.79
C LEU A 131 -9.71 -10.77 -4.19
N LEU A 132 -8.55 -10.11 -4.15
CA LEU A 132 -8.41 -8.72 -4.55
C LEU A 132 -8.71 -8.55 -6.05
N MET A 133 -8.11 -9.39 -6.90
CA MET A 133 -8.29 -9.31 -8.34
C MET A 133 -9.75 -9.55 -8.72
N ASP A 134 -10.41 -10.55 -8.16
CA ASP A 134 -11.84 -10.80 -8.37
C ASP A 134 -12.68 -9.58 -7.95
N THR A 135 -12.35 -8.97 -6.81
CA THR A 135 -13.08 -7.81 -6.28
C THR A 135 -12.95 -6.59 -7.20
N ILE A 136 -11.74 -6.28 -7.69
CA ILE A 136 -11.50 -5.07 -8.47
C ILE A 136 -11.82 -5.23 -9.96
N THR A 137 -11.82 -6.46 -10.51
CA THR A 137 -12.12 -6.72 -11.92
C THR A 137 -13.59 -7.00 -12.20
N GLN A 138 -14.31 -7.51 -11.21
CA GLN A 138 -15.75 -7.82 -11.30
C GLN A 138 -16.63 -6.75 -10.65
N GLY A 139 -16.03 -5.76 -10.01
CA GLY A 139 -16.76 -4.68 -9.34
C GLY A 139 -17.38 -3.69 -10.31
N ASP A 140 -18.45 -3.03 -9.86
CA ASP A 140 -19.19 -2.00 -10.61
C ASP A 140 -18.41 -0.67 -10.78
N PHE A 141 -17.25 -0.57 -10.16
CA PHE A 141 -16.46 0.66 -10.14
C PHE A 141 -15.20 0.51 -10.99
N GLU A 142 -15.00 1.43 -11.93
CA GLU A 142 -13.74 1.50 -12.67
C GLU A 142 -12.56 1.67 -11.71
N PHE A 143 -11.50 0.92 -11.93
CA PHE A 143 -10.33 0.97 -11.06
C PHE A 143 -9.33 2.01 -11.57
N GLU A 144 -9.10 3.02 -10.77
CA GLU A 144 -8.10 4.06 -11.00
C GLU A 144 -7.11 4.08 -9.84
N GLY A 145 -5.84 3.90 -10.11
CA GLY A 145 -4.76 3.91 -9.12
C GLY A 145 -3.92 2.64 -9.12
N PRO A 146 -2.77 2.66 -8.44
CA PRO A 146 -1.91 1.51 -8.31
C PRO A 146 -2.40 0.53 -7.23
N VAL A 147 -2.04 -0.73 -7.39
CA VAL A 147 -2.00 -1.71 -6.32
C VAL A 147 -0.54 -2.00 -6.02
N LEU A 148 -0.08 -1.60 -4.83
CA LEU A 148 1.29 -1.87 -4.39
C LEU A 148 1.35 -3.16 -3.59
N VAL A 149 2.43 -3.91 -3.75
CA VAL A 149 2.70 -5.16 -3.04
C VAL A 149 4.19 -5.23 -2.72
N TYR A 150 4.55 -5.24 -1.44
CA TYR A 150 5.95 -5.39 -1.08
C TYR A 150 6.16 -6.20 0.20
N PRO A 151 7.27 -6.95 0.30
CA PRO A 151 7.58 -7.77 1.45
C PRO A 151 8.12 -6.94 2.61
N LEU A 152 7.80 -7.38 3.83
CA LEU A 152 8.38 -6.88 5.07
C LEU A 152 8.91 -8.06 5.90
N LEU A 153 10.06 -7.86 6.54
CA LEU A 153 10.63 -8.81 7.49
C LEU A 153 9.98 -8.60 8.85
N ALA A 154 9.07 -9.51 9.21
CA ALA A 154 8.31 -9.43 10.45
C ALA A 154 9.19 -9.53 11.71
N ASN A 155 10.33 -10.23 11.63
CA ASN A 155 11.30 -10.34 12.72
C ASN A 155 12.08 -9.03 13.00
N ARG A 156 12.04 -8.07 12.10
CA ARG A 156 12.59 -6.71 12.30
C ARG A 156 11.56 -5.73 12.86
N TRP A 157 10.32 -6.19 13.03
CA TRP A 157 9.26 -5.34 13.56
C TRP A 157 9.36 -5.21 15.08
N ASP A 158 9.44 -3.99 15.58
CA ASP A 158 9.42 -3.75 17.02
C ASP A 158 7.99 -3.93 17.56
N GLY A 159 7.79 -4.97 18.37
CA GLY A 159 6.53 -5.25 19.05
C GLY A 159 6.08 -4.18 20.07
N ASN A 160 6.95 -3.21 20.37
CA ASN A 160 6.60 -2.04 21.20
C ASN A 160 5.93 -0.92 20.40
N THR A 161 5.86 -1.01 19.09
CA THR A 161 5.11 -0.03 18.28
C THR A 161 3.61 -0.16 18.53
N SER A 162 2.85 0.85 18.07
CA SER A 162 1.38 0.83 18.16
C SER A 162 0.72 0.17 16.95
N ALA A 163 1.48 -0.18 15.93
CA ALA A 163 0.94 -0.83 14.74
C ALA A 163 0.59 -2.30 15.04
N VAL A 164 -0.52 -2.74 14.49
CA VAL A 164 -0.99 -4.13 14.62
C VAL A 164 -0.56 -4.89 13.39
N VAL A 165 0.27 -5.91 13.58
CA VAL A 165 0.77 -6.77 12.51
C VAL A 165 0.23 -8.20 12.63
N PRO A 166 0.11 -8.95 11.52
CA PRO A 166 -0.31 -10.34 11.57
C PRO A 166 0.77 -11.23 12.17
N ALA A 167 0.37 -12.40 12.64
CA ALA A 167 1.30 -13.47 12.93
C ALA A 167 2.00 -13.92 11.64
N ALA A 168 3.31 -13.90 11.62
CA ALA A 168 4.14 -14.29 10.47
C ALA A 168 5.21 -15.30 10.94
N PRO A 169 4.85 -16.57 11.14
CA PRO A 169 5.75 -17.58 11.70
C PRO A 169 6.96 -17.87 10.81
N ASP A 170 6.86 -17.62 9.52
CA ASP A 170 7.95 -17.71 8.55
C ASP A 170 8.80 -16.42 8.43
N GLY A 171 8.54 -15.44 9.30
CA GLY A 171 9.30 -14.18 9.37
C GLY A 171 9.01 -13.18 8.28
N VAL A 172 8.04 -13.42 7.37
CA VAL A 172 7.71 -12.54 6.26
C VAL A 172 6.22 -12.23 6.22
N MET A 173 5.88 -10.97 6.07
CA MET A 173 4.55 -10.48 5.73
C MET A 173 4.62 -9.55 4.53
N TYR A 174 3.50 -9.27 3.90
CA TYR A 174 3.42 -8.37 2.74
C TYR A 174 2.47 -7.22 3.03
N VAL A 175 2.84 -6.03 2.56
CA VAL A 175 1.90 -4.93 2.44
C VAL A 175 1.18 -5.06 1.10
N PHE A 176 -0.13 -4.92 1.15
CA PHE A 176 -0.96 -4.66 -0.03
C PHE A 176 -1.62 -3.30 0.15
N SER A 177 -1.38 -2.40 -0.79
CA SER A 177 -1.96 -1.07 -0.80
C SER A 177 -2.76 -0.86 -2.06
N VAL A 178 -4.07 -0.72 -1.92
CA VAL A 178 -4.99 -0.39 -3.00
C VAL A 178 -5.20 1.12 -2.95
N LEU A 179 -4.48 1.85 -3.80
CA LEU A 179 -4.38 3.31 -3.76
C LEU A 179 -5.25 3.92 -4.86
N ARG A 180 -6.57 3.97 -4.60
CA ARG A 180 -7.52 4.54 -5.57
C ARG A 180 -7.60 6.06 -5.45
N SER A 181 -7.74 6.70 -6.61
CA SER A 181 -8.14 8.11 -6.73
C SER A 181 -9.47 8.16 -7.46
N THR A 182 -10.34 9.09 -7.11
CA THR A 182 -11.67 9.20 -7.72
C THR A 182 -11.84 10.56 -8.35
N ASP A 183 -12.10 10.60 -9.65
CA ASP A 183 -12.49 11.81 -10.34
C ASP A 183 -13.92 12.22 -9.91
N PRO A 184 -14.12 13.36 -9.24
CA PRO A 184 -15.45 13.78 -8.78
C PRO A 184 -16.48 13.96 -9.91
N ALA A 185 -16.02 14.18 -11.15
CA ALA A 185 -16.92 14.28 -12.30
C ALA A 185 -17.51 12.93 -12.70
N ARG A 186 -16.82 11.81 -12.39
CA ARG A 186 -17.18 10.44 -12.74
C ARG A 186 -17.64 9.62 -11.54
N CYS A 187 -17.13 9.94 -10.37
CA CYS A 187 -17.37 9.20 -9.13
C CYS A 187 -17.78 10.17 -8.00
N GLY A 188 -19.06 10.43 -7.91
CA GLY A 188 -19.62 11.25 -6.83
C GLY A 188 -19.63 10.52 -5.48
N ARG A 189 -20.20 11.17 -4.46
CA ARG A 189 -20.19 10.68 -3.08
C ARG A 189 -20.67 9.23 -2.93
N ALA A 190 -21.79 8.86 -3.55
CA ALA A 190 -22.32 7.48 -3.47
C ALA A 190 -21.36 6.45 -4.06
N CYS A 191 -20.65 6.79 -5.12
CA CYS A 191 -19.60 5.94 -5.70
C CYS A 191 -18.43 5.75 -4.72
N VAL A 192 -17.94 6.82 -4.09
CA VAL A 192 -16.88 6.74 -3.08
C VAL A 192 -17.30 5.87 -1.89
N GLU A 193 -18.53 6.05 -1.40
CA GLU A 193 -19.10 5.23 -0.33
C GLU A 193 -19.19 3.75 -0.73
N GLY A 194 -19.57 3.45 -1.97
CA GLY A 194 -19.58 2.09 -2.52
C GLY A 194 -18.19 1.46 -2.57
N ILE A 195 -17.18 2.22 -3.00
CA ILE A 195 -15.78 1.77 -2.99
C ILE A 195 -15.29 1.48 -1.56
N LEU A 196 -15.58 2.35 -0.62
CA LEU A 196 -15.21 2.15 0.79
C LEU A 196 -15.87 0.90 1.38
N GLU A 197 -17.12 0.64 1.03
CA GLU A 197 -17.82 -0.58 1.45
C GLU A 197 -17.21 -1.83 0.80
N GLN A 198 -16.83 -1.78 -0.49
CA GLN A 198 -16.10 -2.85 -1.15
C GLN A 198 -14.77 -3.14 -0.43
N HIS A 199 -14.01 -2.09 -0.09
CA HIS A 199 -12.75 -2.21 0.65
C HIS A 199 -12.97 -2.79 2.05
N ARG A 200 -14.03 -2.41 2.74
CA ARG A 200 -14.37 -2.95 4.06
C ARG A 200 -14.63 -4.46 3.98
N ARG A 201 -15.44 -4.92 3.02
CA ARG A 201 -15.71 -6.36 2.83
C ARG A 201 -14.46 -7.15 2.52
N LEU A 202 -13.59 -6.60 1.65
CA LEU A 202 -12.30 -7.21 1.32
C LEU A 202 -11.39 -7.33 2.54
N ALA A 203 -11.30 -6.27 3.35
CA ALA A 203 -10.52 -6.28 4.59
C ALA A 203 -11.07 -7.28 5.61
N ASP A 204 -12.39 -7.29 5.83
CA ASP A 204 -13.05 -8.23 6.75
C ASP A 204 -12.79 -9.69 6.36
N GLU A 205 -12.88 -10.00 5.07
CA GLU A 205 -12.63 -11.34 4.55
C GLU A 205 -11.17 -11.74 4.73
N ALA A 206 -10.22 -10.83 4.38
CA ALA A 206 -8.80 -11.08 4.55
C ALA A 206 -8.41 -11.25 6.04
N CYS A 207 -8.95 -10.42 6.92
CA CYS A 207 -8.69 -10.52 8.36
C CYS A 207 -9.22 -11.83 8.94
N ARG A 208 -10.44 -12.23 8.58
CA ARG A 208 -11.05 -13.45 9.12
C ARG A 208 -10.43 -14.74 8.59
N ARG A 209 -10.12 -14.81 7.29
CA ARG A 209 -9.69 -16.05 6.64
C ARG A 209 -8.20 -16.21 6.50
N LEU A 210 -7.47 -15.10 6.40
CA LEU A 210 -6.04 -15.12 6.14
C LEU A 210 -5.20 -14.62 7.31
N GLY A 211 -5.85 -14.14 8.37
CA GLY A 211 -5.17 -13.53 9.52
C GLY A 211 -4.53 -12.18 9.19
N ALA A 212 -4.94 -11.54 8.10
CA ALA A 212 -4.45 -10.20 7.73
C ALA A 212 -4.78 -9.16 8.81
N LYS A 213 -4.07 -8.04 8.78
CA LYS A 213 -4.35 -6.88 9.64
C LYS A 213 -4.42 -5.62 8.80
N GLN A 214 -5.42 -4.79 9.07
CA GLN A 214 -5.52 -3.51 8.39
C GLN A 214 -4.42 -2.56 8.87
N TYR A 215 -3.72 -1.97 7.92
CA TYR A 215 -2.72 -0.93 8.13
C TYR A 215 -3.33 0.43 7.79
N LEU A 216 -3.08 1.45 8.60
CA LEU A 216 -3.85 2.70 8.58
C LEU A 216 -5.35 2.42 8.69
N ALA A 217 -5.70 1.62 9.69
CA ALA A 217 -7.05 1.10 9.89
C ALA A 217 -8.08 2.23 10.03
N ARG A 218 -9.29 1.97 9.50
CA ARG A 218 -10.49 2.75 9.76
C ARG A 218 -11.53 1.82 10.36
N GLN A 219 -11.93 2.10 11.58
CA GLN A 219 -12.88 1.27 12.29
C GLN A 219 -14.15 2.08 12.62
N PRO A 220 -15.34 1.49 12.47
CA PRO A 220 -16.60 2.22 12.59
C PRO A 220 -16.98 2.53 14.04
N SER A 221 -16.36 1.91 15.02
CA SER A 221 -16.70 2.12 16.42
C SER A 221 -15.55 1.79 17.37
N PRO A 222 -15.62 2.25 18.64
CA PRO A 222 -14.63 1.89 19.67
C PRO A 222 -14.50 0.38 19.92
N ALA A 223 -15.57 -0.38 19.75
CA ALA A 223 -15.54 -1.84 19.88
C ALA A 223 -14.65 -2.46 18.78
N HIS A 224 -14.83 -2.05 17.53
CA HIS A 224 -14.01 -2.51 16.40
C HIS A 224 -12.53 -2.10 16.56
N TRP A 225 -12.26 -0.92 17.14
CA TRP A 225 -10.89 -0.53 17.47
C TRP A 225 -10.26 -1.45 18.50
N ARG A 226 -11.01 -1.82 19.54
CA ARG A 226 -10.56 -2.77 20.55
C ARG A 226 -10.24 -4.14 19.93
N ASP A 227 -11.11 -4.62 19.06
CA ASP A 227 -10.91 -5.88 18.34
C ASP A 227 -9.68 -5.81 17.40
N HIS A 228 -9.49 -4.68 16.71
CA HIS A 228 -8.34 -4.46 15.85
C HIS A 228 -7.01 -4.52 16.63
N PHE A 229 -6.92 -3.80 17.76
CA PHE A 229 -5.73 -3.78 18.59
C PHE A 229 -5.56 -5.06 19.43
N GLY A 230 -6.65 -5.77 19.73
CA GLY A 230 -6.62 -7.01 20.52
C GLY A 230 -5.88 -6.83 21.85
N ALA A 231 -4.94 -7.73 22.14
CA ALA A 231 -4.13 -7.67 23.37
C ALA A 231 -3.28 -6.40 23.54
N SER A 232 -3.10 -5.62 22.48
CA SER A 232 -2.36 -4.35 22.53
C SER A 232 -3.22 -3.16 22.93
N TRP A 233 -4.54 -3.32 23.04
CA TRP A 233 -5.47 -2.22 23.27
C TRP A 233 -5.19 -1.46 24.57
N ASP A 234 -5.09 -2.18 25.69
CA ASP A 234 -4.90 -1.52 27.01
C ASP A 234 -3.58 -0.75 27.08
N ARG A 235 -2.51 -1.32 26.47
CA ARG A 235 -1.22 -0.63 26.34
C ARG A 235 -1.36 0.65 25.49
N PHE A 236 -2.13 0.59 24.40
CA PHE A 236 -2.36 1.72 23.53
C PHE A 236 -3.13 2.85 24.23
N VAL A 237 -4.19 2.50 24.96
CA VAL A 237 -4.97 3.43 25.79
C VAL A 237 -4.10 4.07 26.88
N ALA A 238 -3.31 3.27 27.61
CA ALA A 238 -2.40 3.77 28.63
C ALA A 238 -1.36 4.75 28.07
N ARG A 239 -0.84 4.49 26.87
CA ARG A 239 0.07 5.42 26.17
C ARG A 239 -0.64 6.72 25.79
N LYS A 240 -1.85 6.65 25.26
CA LYS A 240 -2.65 7.85 24.96
C LYS A 240 -2.84 8.69 26.21
N ALA A 241 -3.29 8.10 27.32
CA ALA A 241 -3.48 8.80 28.59
C ALA A 241 -2.17 9.41 29.13
N ARG A 242 -1.04 8.73 28.95
CA ARG A 242 0.28 9.22 29.43
C ARG A 242 0.82 10.39 28.60
N PHE A 243 0.73 10.29 27.26
CA PHE A 243 1.40 11.24 26.35
C PHE A 243 0.48 12.36 25.86
N ASP A 244 -0.82 12.19 25.98
CA ASP A 244 -1.82 13.18 25.64
C ASP A 244 -2.99 13.20 26.65
N PRO A 245 -2.70 13.48 27.94
CA PRO A 245 -3.69 13.45 29.01
C PRO A 245 -4.82 14.49 28.83
N SER A 246 -4.54 15.56 28.11
CA SER A 246 -5.50 16.63 27.81
C SER A 246 -6.21 16.49 26.46
N HIS A 247 -5.99 15.38 25.77
CA HIS A 247 -6.57 15.11 24.45
C HIS A 247 -6.33 16.21 23.39
N VAL A 248 -5.19 16.89 23.47
CA VAL A 248 -4.82 18.00 22.57
C VAL A 248 -4.55 17.51 21.15
N LEU A 249 -4.03 16.28 20.99
CA LEU A 249 -3.74 15.67 19.68
C LEU A 249 -5.01 15.17 18.96
N GLY A 250 -6.17 15.44 19.52
CA GLY A 250 -7.45 15.11 18.91
C GLY A 250 -7.72 13.61 18.76
N PRO A 251 -8.81 13.26 18.06
CA PRO A 251 -9.22 11.87 17.90
C PRO A 251 -8.32 11.05 16.98
N GLY A 252 -7.36 11.67 16.27
CA GLY A 252 -6.56 11.01 15.25
C GLY A 252 -7.45 10.45 14.14
N GLN A 253 -7.37 9.14 13.93
CA GLN A 253 -8.24 8.43 12.97
C GLN A 253 -9.62 8.05 13.55
N GLY A 254 -10.12 8.76 14.55
CA GLY A 254 -11.38 8.45 15.21
C GLY A 254 -11.26 7.35 16.28
N ILE A 255 -10.04 7.03 16.72
CA ILE A 255 -9.79 5.98 17.73
C ILE A 255 -10.32 6.42 19.10
N PHE A 256 -10.03 7.65 19.47
CA PHE A 256 -10.50 8.26 20.70
C PHE A 256 -11.46 9.40 20.39
N PRO A 257 -12.71 9.38 20.91
CA PRO A 257 -13.64 10.48 20.72
C PRO A 257 -13.09 11.74 21.38
N TRP A 258 -13.48 12.90 20.85
CA TRP A 258 -13.30 14.15 21.56
C TRP A 258 -14.11 14.05 22.86
N THR A 259 -13.47 14.19 24.00
CA THR A 259 -14.17 14.46 25.24
C THR A 259 -14.44 15.96 25.26
N ASP A 260 -15.68 16.35 25.21
CA ASP A 260 -16.05 17.74 25.51
C ASP A 260 -15.51 18.07 26.90
N SER A 261 -14.47 18.89 26.95
CA SER A 261 -13.86 19.36 28.19
C SER A 261 -14.81 20.21 29.04
N ALA A 262 -16.07 20.36 28.64
CA ALA A 262 -17.11 21.11 29.34
C ALA A 262 -17.80 20.32 30.46
N THR A 263 -17.58 19.01 30.61
CA THR A 263 -18.25 18.21 31.66
C THR A 263 -17.32 17.74 32.78
N ALA A 264 -16.03 18.09 32.76
CA ALA A 264 -15.07 17.69 33.80
C ALA A 264 -14.93 18.71 34.95
N SER A 265 -15.79 19.70 35.03
CA SER A 265 -15.78 20.74 36.10
C SER A 265 -16.98 20.70 37.03
N SER A 266 -17.50 19.50 37.33
CA SER A 266 -18.49 19.34 38.38
C SER A 266 -18.45 17.96 39.00
N VAL A 267 -17.44 17.69 39.82
CA VAL A 267 -17.53 16.85 41.02
C VAL A 267 -16.47 17.35 42.01
#